data_af3c458372a458bcbf8d4f15e9d5757d
#
_entry.id   af3c458372a458bcbf8d4f15e9d5757d
#
_cell.length_a   1.000
_cell.length_b   1.000
_cell.length_c   1.000
_cell.angle_alpha   90.00
_cell.angle_beta   90.00
_cell.angle_gamma   90.00
#
_symmetry.space_group_name_H-M   'P 1'
#
loop_
_entity.id
_entity.type
_entity.pdbx_description
1 polymer ?
#
loop_
_entity_poly.entity_id
_entity_poly.type
_entity_poly.pdbx_seq_one_letter_code
_entity_poly.pdbx_strand_id
1 'polypeptide(L)'
;MQYFPLFDMLTVKIDTSVITRGGYSMSKYEEIKNYLLENNIDAAFVTTPDNVFYISGFKSDPHERLLGVMIFKSAEPFLICPQMEVPDAIAAGWSYEVIGHQDTEDAMEVLANAIKARGILPTNFAIEKSHLIVERLESLQQLFPQANYVRLDEKINAMRAIKDETELEKLRKAAELADYAIEVGCKEIAEGKTEIEILAAIEKAIQEKGCKMSFDTMVLSGPKTASPHGTPGTRKIEKGDMILFDLGVIYDGYCSDITRTVAYGEPSEEQKEIYNTVLAANMNAIAAVKPGIRAKDLDQIARDTITKAGYGEYFTHRLGHGLGISVHEFPSITGTNELTMQEGMVFTIEPGIYKPDVTGVRIEDDVVVTKDGVEVLTKFPKTLTML
;
A
#
# COMPACT_ATOMS: atom_id res chain seq x y z
N MET A 1 39.57 6.22 9.48
CA MET A 1 38.67 5.37 8.70
C MET A 1 38.25 4.23 9.60
N GLN A 2 37.11 4.37 10.29
CA GLN A 2 36.52 3.30 11.10
C GLN A 2 35.36 2.72 10.29
N TYR A 3 35.46 1.43 9.99
CA TYR A 3 34.43 0.65 9.36
C TYR A 3 33.25 0.47 10.34
N PHE A 4 32.04 0.88 9.95
CA PHE A 4 30.79 0.45 10.59
C PHE A 4 30.47 -0.97 10.11
N PRO A 5 30.05 -1.89 10.98
CA PRO A 5 29.68 -3.23 10.57
C PRO A 5 28.37 -3.21 9.77
N LEU A 6 28.35 -4.01 8.71
CA LEU A 6 27.17 -4.34 7.92
C LEU A 6 26.03 -4.83 8.82
N PHE A 7 24.86 -4.27 8.61
CA PHE A 7 23.61 -4.77 9.19
C PHE A 7 23.39 -6.22 8.75
N ASP A 8 23.32 -7.11 9.72
CA ASP A 8 22.81 -8.46 9.53
C ASP A 8 21.35 -8.37 9.06
N MET A 9 21.12 -8.74 7.80
CA MET A 9 19.77 -8.97 7.27
C MET A 9 19.22 -10.24 7.92
N LEU A 10 18.53 -10.06 9.05
CA LEU A 10 17.73 -11.13 9.65
C LEU A 10 16.68 -11.58 8.61
N THR A 11 16.88 -12.77 8.11
CA THR A 11 15.87 -13.49 7.30
C THR A 11 14.67 -13.72 8.22
N VAL A 12 13.62 -12.91 8.08
CA VAL A 12 12.36 -13.13 8.79
C VAL A 12 11.78 -14.44 8.28
N LYS A 13 11.98 -15.52 9.04
CA LYS A 13 11.22 -16.76 8.84
C LYS A 13 9.82 -16.49 9.40
N ILE A 14 8.86 -16.23 8.51
CA ILE A 14 7.45 -16.22 8.89
C ILE A 14 7.11 -17.67 9.23
N ASP A 15 6.85 -17.93 10.50
CA ASP A 15 6.43 -19.25 10.99
C ASP A 15 4.98 -19.50 10.55
N THR A 16 4.81 -20.38 9.58
CA THR A 16 3.51 -20.74 9.00
C THR A 16 2.71 -21.73 9.85
N SER A 17 3.20 -22.13 11.03
CA SER A 17 2.55 -23.19 11.86
C SER A 17 1.31 -22.72 12.64
N VAL A 18 0.91 -21.46 12.55
CA VAL A 18 -0.19 -20.88 13.37
C VAL A 18 -1.52 -20.77 12.59
N ILE A 19 -1.60 -21.17 11.34
CA ILE A 19 -2.85 -21.11 10.58
C ILE A 19 -3.54 -22.46 10.60
N THR A 20 -4.74 -22.48 11.18
CA THR A 20 -5.79 -23.51 11.26
C THR A 20 -5.90 -24.27 12.58
N ARG A 21 -6.57 -23.66 13.53
CA ARG A 21 -7.43 -24.39 14.47
C ARG A 21 -8.82 -23.79 14.42
N GLY A 22 -9.71 -24.47 13.69
CA GLY A 22 -11.16 -24.37 13.85
C GLY A 22 -11.79 -23.00 13.61
N GLY A 23 -12.34 -22.74 12.44
CA GLY A 23 -13.60 -22.00 12.15
C GLY A 23 -13.84 -20.56 12.66
N TYR A 24 -13.00 -19.98 13.49
CA TYR A 24 -13.07 -18.59 13.92
C TYR A 24 -11.76 -17.90 13.57
N SER A 25 -11.82 -16.91 12.69
CA SER A 25 -10.70 -16.00 12.47
C SER A 25 -10.40 -15.28 13.79
N MET A 26 -9.16 -15.40 14.26
CA MET A 26 -8.67 -14.64 15.42
C MET A 26 -8.70 -13.16 15.08
N SER A 27 -9.16 -12.30 15.98
CA SER A 27 -9.16 -10.86 15.72
C SER A 27 -7.72 -10.35 15.57
N LYS A 28 -7.54 -9.33 14.74
CA LYS A 28 -6.21 -8.69 14.51
C LYS A 28 -5.55 -8.26 15.82
N TYR A 29 -6.37 -7.79 16.78
CA TYR A 29 -5.93 -7.47 18.15
C TYR A 29 -5.37 -8.69 18.89
N GLU A 30 -6.08 -9.83 18.87
CA GLU A 30 -5.64 -11.05 19.56
C GLU A 30 -4.33 -11.59 18.99
N GLU A 31 -4.11 -11.44 17.69
CA GLU A 31 -2.87 -11.84 17.04
C GLU A 31 -1.67 -11.01 17.54
N ILE A 32 -1.85 -9.69 17.72
CA ILE A 32 -0.80 -8.85 18.33
C ILE A 32 -0.62 -9.22 19.80
N LYS A 33 -1.69 -9.43 20.56
CA LYS A 33 -1.61 -9.86 21.97
C LYS A 33 -0.82 -11.15 22.14
N ASN A 34 -1.04 -12.16 21.28
CA ASN A 34 -0.28 -13.39 21.29
C ASN A 34 1.20 -13.15 21.00
N TYR A 35 1.51 -12.31 20.00
CA TYR A 35 2.88 -11.90 19.74
C TYR A 35 3.55 -11.25 20.96
N LEU A 36 2.84 -10.37 21.70
CA LEU A 36 3.35 -9.78 22.93
C LEU A 36 3.66 -10.84 24.00
N LEU A 37 2.80 -11.83 24.16
CA LEU A 37 2.99 -12.95 25.11
C LEU A 37 4.22 -13.78 24.75
N GLU A 38 4.34 -14.19 23.48
CA GLU A 38 5.43 -15.03 22.98
C GLU A 38 6.80 -14.35 23.09
N ASN A 39 6.86 -13.03 22.92
CA ASN A 39 8.09 -12.25 22.94
C ASN A 39 8.36 -11.53 24.28
N ASN A 40 7.54 -11.80 25.32
CA ASN A 40 7.63 -11.16 26.62
C ASN A 40 7.64 -9.62 26.54
N ILE A 41 6.75 -9.05 25.73
CA ILE A 41 6.52 -7.62 25.58
C ILE A 41 5.30 -7.25 26.42
N ASP A 42 5.39 -6.16 27.20
CA ASP A 42 4.32 -5.82 28.16
C ASP A 42 3.15 -5.09 27.50
N ALA A 43 3.47 -4.23 26.52
CA ALA A 43 2.48 -3.41 25.83
C ALA A 43 2.95 -3.10 24.39
N ALA A 44 1.98 -2.81 23.51
CA ALA A 44 2.21 -2.27 22.19
C ALA A 44 1.38 -1.01 21.97
N PHE A 45 1.97 0.00 21.34
CA PHE A 45 1.29 1.22 20.92
C PHE A 45 1.31 1.34 19.40
N VAL A 46 0.14 1.19 18.80
CA VAL A 46 -0.08 1.29 17.35
C VAL A 46 -0.60 2.69 17.07
N THR A 47 0.07 3.44 16.22
CA THR A 47 -0.19 4.88 15.97
C THR A 47 -0.39 5.24 14.51
N THR A 48 0.07 4.42 13.56
CA THR A 48 -0.18 4.65 12.14
C THR A 48 -1.69 4.58 11.89
N PRO A 49 -2.36 5.62 11.31
CA PRO A 49 -3.80 5.63 11.11
C PRO A 49 -4.33 4.38 10.38
N ASP A 50 -3.63 3.91 9.34
CA ASP A 50 -3.98 2.69 8.62
C ASP A 50 -3.90 1.43 9.51
N ASN A 51 -2.94 1.36 10.42
CA ASN A 51 -2.82 0.24 11.36
C ASN A 51 -3.84 0.33 12.50
N VAL A 52 -4.20 1.54 12.92
CA VAL A 52 -5.33 1.74 13.84
C VAL A 52 -6.62 1.27 13.18
N PHE A 53 -6.87 1.66 11.93
CA PHE A 53 -8.02 1.17 11.15
C PHE A 53 -8.00 -0.36 11.01
N TYR A 54 -6.86 -0.95 10.66
CA TYR A 54 -6.70 -2.40 10.50
C TYR A 54 -7.09 -3.20 11.74
N ILE A 55 -6.78 -2.66 12.93
CA ILE A 55 -7.00 -3.34 14.21
C ILE A 55 -8.41 -3.05 14.76
N SER A 56 -8.87 -1.80 14.64
CA SER A 56 -10.07 -1.31 15.32
C SER A 56 -11.30 -1.15 14.42
N GLY A 57 -11.12 -1.10 13.10
CA GLY A 57 -12.16 -0.69 12.16
C GLY A 57 -12.39 0.82 12.10
N PHE A 58 -11.78 1.59 13.01
CA PHE A 58 -11.96 3.04 13.09
C PHE A 58 -10.99 3.75 12.13
N LYS A 59 -11.51 4.37 11.08
CA LYS A 59 -10.74 5.15 10.11
C LYS A 59 -10.82 6.64 10.44
N SER A 60 -9.69 7.24 10.75
CA SER A 60 -9.55 8.67 11.03
C SER A 60 -8.26 9.22 10.42
N ASP A 61 -8.30 10.50 10.08
CA ASP A 61 -7.12 11.34 9.81
C ASP A 61 -7.03 12.38 10.95
N PRO A 62 -6.30 12.07 12.01
CA PRO A 62 -6.25 12.91 13.21
C PRO A 62 -5.41 14.17 13.03
N HIS A 63 -4.79 14.37 11.86
CA HIS A 63 -3.78 15.38 11.60
C HIS A 63 -2.61 15.27 12.60
N GLU A 64 -2.31 16.34 13.36
CA GLU A 64 -1.24 16.37 14.39
C GLU A 64 -1.65 15.71 15.72
N ARG A 65 -2.95 15.42 15.93
CA ARG A 65 -3.47 14.89 17.19
C ARG A 65 -3.07 13.44 17.42
N LEU A 66 -3.09 13.01 18.66
CA LEU A 66 -2.77 11.64 19.02
C LEU A 66 -3.95 10.72 18.66
N LEU A 67 -3.65 9.72 17.84
CA LEU A 67 -4.52 8.58 17.57
C LEU A 67 -3.71 7.31 17.82
N GLY A 68 -4.31 6.30 18.45
CA GLY A 68 -3.64 5.02 18.59
C GLY A 68 -4.45 3.95 19.28
N VAL A 69 -3.97 2.72 19.19
CA VAL A 69 -4.49 1.57 19.93
C VAL A 69 -3.39 1.05 20.85
N MET A 70 -3.73 0.98 22.14
CA MET A 70 -2.90 0.33 23.16
C MET A 70 -3.32 -1.12 23.31
N ILE A 71 -2.36 -2.03 23.19
CA ILE A 71 -2.56 -3.46 23.36
C ILE A 71 -1.62 -3.96 24.45
N PHE A 72 -2.14 -4.82 25.33
CA PHE A 72 -1.40 -5.34 26.48
C PHE A 72 -1.37 -6.87 26.48
N LYS A 73 -0.30 -7.46 27.00
CA LYS A 73 -0.25 -8.91 27.20
C LYS A 73 -1.19 -9.39 28.30
N SER A 74 -1.54 -8.55 29.27
CA SER A 74 -2.25 -8.94 30.50
C SER A 74 -3.45 -8.05 30.88
N ALA A 75 -3.82 -7.08 30.04
CA ALA A 75 -4.99 -6.22 30.28
C ALA A 75 -5.79 -6.04 28.98
N GLU A 76 -6.98 -5.47 29.10
CA GLU A 76 -7.81 -5.10 27.95
C GLU A 76 -7.19 -3.91 27.20
N PRO A 77 -7.28 -3.90 25.85
CA PRO A 77 -6.79 -2.80 25.04
C PRO A 77 -7.68 -1.56 25.23
N PHE A 78 -7.18 -0.43 24.73
CA PHE A 78 -8.01 0.75 24.52
C PHE A 78 -7.58 1.50 23.25
N LEU A 79 -8.52 2.25 22.70
CA LEU A 79 -8.26 3.20 21.63
C LEU A 79 -8.17 4.59 22.25
N ILE A 80 -7.17 5.39 21.87
CA ILE A 80 -7.05 6.82 22.22
C ILE A 80 -7.18 7.65 20.96
N CYS A 81 -8.03 8.69 21.02
CA CYS A 81 -8.29 9.59 19.88
C CYS A 81 -8.67 10.99 20.38
N PRO A 82 -8.74 12.02 19.51
CA PRO A 82 -9.34 13.29 19.86
C PRO A 82 -10.74 13.12 20.46
N GLN A 83 -11.07 13.88 21.51
CA GLN A 83 -12.36 13.77 22.21
C GLN A 83 -13.57 13.87 21.26
N MET A 84 -13.46 14.69 20.21
CA MET A 84 -14.52 14.88 19.22
C MET A 84 -14.79 13.63 18.36
N GLU A 85 -13.84 12.72 18.24
CA GLU A 85 -13.94 11.50 17.43
C GLU A 85 -14.38 10.27 18.24
N VAL A 86 -14.51 10.37 19.56
CA VAL A 86 -14.92 9.25 20.43
C VAL A 86 -16.25 8.61 19.98
N PRO A 87 -17.31 9.38 19.61
CA PRO A 87 -18.55 8.78 19.14
C PRO A 87 -18.36 7.97 17.86
N ASP A 88 -17.51 8.44 16.93
CA ASP A 88 -17.25 7.78 15.65
C ASP A 88 -16.42 6.49 15.84
N ALA A 89 -15.45 6.51 16.76
CA ALA A 89 -14.67 5.33 17.12
C ALA A 89 -15.56 4.21 17.72
N ILE A 90 -16.52 4.58 18.57
CA ILE A 90 -17.52 3.65 19.13
C ILE A 90 -18.44 3.13 18.02
N ALA A 91 -18.91 4.01 17.13
CA ALA A 91 -19.80 3.64 16.01
C ALA A 91 -19.09 2.73 14.98
N ALA A 92 -17.77 2.81 14.84
CA ALA A 92 -16.96 1.94 14.00
C ALA A 92 -16.89 0.47 14.49
N GLY A 93 -17.41 0.19 15.70
CA GLY A 93 -17.52 -1.18 16.24
C GLY A 93 -16.39 -1.58 17.17
N TRP A 94 -15.52 -0.66 17.60
CA TRP A 94 -14.53 -0.95 18.63
C TRP A 94 -15.21 -1.28 19.95
N SER A 95 -15.04 -2.52 20.42
CA SER A 95 -15.79 -3.07 21.55
C SER A 95 -15.11 -2.86 22.93
N TYR A 96 -13.94 -2.23 22.95
CA TYR A 96 -13.20 -1.91 24.18
C TYR A 96 -13.29 -0.42 24.50
N GLU A 97 -12.61 0.01 25.57
CA GLU A 97 -12.60 1.40 25.99
C GLU A 97 -12.07 2.35 24.89
N VAL A 98 -12.73 3.49 24.71
CA VAL A 98 -12.25 4.62 23.90
C VAL A 98 -11.95 5.79 24.83
N ILE A 99 -10.73 6.27 24.81
CA ILE A 99 -10.25 7.39 25.63
C ILE A 99 -10.08 8.61 24.73
N GLY A 100 -10.87 9.65 25.02
CA GLY A 100 -10.73 10.92 24.33
C GLY A 100 -9.72 11.83 25.04
N HIS A 101 -8.98 12.62 24.26
CA HIS A 101 -8.18 13.74 24.77
C HIS A 101 -8.64 15.06 24.12
N GLN A 102 -8.60 16.15 24.87
CA GLN A 102 -8.94 17.49 24.37
C GLN A 102 -7.68 18.18 23.81
N ASP A 103 -7.88 19.18 22.94
CA ASP A 103 -6.79 19.99 22.38
C ASP A 103 -6.02 20.81 23.44
N THR A 104 -6.58 20.95 24.64
CA THR A 104 -5.98 21.66 25.78
C THR A 104 -5.24 20.74 26.74
N GLU A 105 -5.25 19.43 26.53
CA GLU A 105 -4.60 18.41 27.34
C GLU A 105 -3.31 17.91 26.70
N ASP A 106 -2.38 17.46 27.52
CA ASP A 106 -1.25 16.67 27.05
C ASP A 106 -1.73 15.23 26.78
N ALA A 107 -1.93 14.93 25.50
CA ALA A 107 -2.42 13.61 25.07
C ALA A 107 -1.49 12.46 25.49
N MET A 108 -0.17 12.71 25.65
CA MET A 108 0.78 11.69 26.11
C MET A 108 0.66 11.43 27.61
N GLU A 109 0.31 12.45 28.40
CA GLU A 109 -0.03 12.25 29.82
C GLU A 109 -1.37 11.51 29.98
N VAL A 110 -2.38 11.83 29.16
CA VAL A 110 -3.66 11.08 29.14
C VAL A 110 -3.41 9.60 28.85
N LEU A 111 -2.61 9.31 27.80
CA LEU A 111 -2.17 7.95 27.46
C LEU A 111 -1.48 7.25 28.64
N ALA A 112 -0.48 7.90 29.23
CA ALA A 112 0.30 7.32 30.32
C ALA A 112 -0.56 7.05 31.57
N ASN A 113 -1.48 7.94 31.90
CA ASN A 113 -2.41 7.77 33.02
C ASN A 113 -3.34 6.57 32.78
N ALA A 114 -3.83 6.39 31.56
CA ALA A 114 -4.66 5.25 31.20
C ALA A 114 -3.90 3.90 31.29
N ILE A 115 -2.62 3.88 30.92
CA ILE A 115 -1.75 2.71 31.06
C ILE A 115 -1.52 2.39 32.55
N LYS A 116 -1.15 3.40 33.36
CA LYS A 116 -0.90 3.26 34.80
C LYS A 116 -2.16 2.84 35.57
N ALA A 117 -3.35 3.33 35.17
CA ALA A 117 -4.62 2.95 35.78
C ALA A 117 -4.93 1.44 35.64
N ARG A 118 -4.34 0.76 34.63
CA ARG A 118 -4.40 -0.68 34.44
C ARG A 118 -3.36 -1.46 35.27
N GLY A 119 -2.59 -0.76 36.09
CA GLY A 119 -1.52 -1.37 36.89
C GLY A 119 -0.29 -1.77 36.08
N ILE A 120 -0.13 -1.22 34.86
CA ILE A 120 0.96 -1.61 33.94
C ILE A 120 2.04 -0.53 33.98
N LEU A 121 3.28 -1.00 34.23
CA LEU A 121 4.51 -0.23 34.07
C LEU A 121 5.40 -1.01 33.11
N PRO A 122 5.30 -0.74 31.80
CA PRO A 122 5.98 -1.56 30.81
C PRO A 122 7.50 -1.47 30.94
N THR A 123 8.16 -2.62 30.88
CA THR A 123 9.62 -2.75 30.79
C THR A 123 10.05 -3.05 29.34
N ASN A 124 9.21 -3.71 28.58
CA ASN A 124 9.33 -3.88 27.13
C ASN A 124 8.08 -3.31 26.47
N PHE A 125 8.27 -2.27 25.66
CA PHE A 125 7.18 -1.52 25.04
C PHE A 125 7.36 -1.52 23.52
N ALA A 126 6.50 -2.20 22.79
CA ALA A 126 6.52 -2.23 21.33
C ALA A 126 5.89 -0.98 20.74
N ILE A 127 6.56 -0.37 19.77
CA ILE A 127 6.11 0.85 19.07
C ILE A 127 6.35 0.73 17.57
N GLU A 128 5.61 1.47 16.79
CA GLU A 128 5.86 1.63 15.36
C GLU A 128 6.99 2.65 15.15
N LYS A 129 8.22 2.16 15.04
CA LYS A 129 9.42 3.01 14.88
C LYS A 129 9.45 3.74 13.54
N SER A 130 8.72 3.28 12.54
CA SER A 130 8.60 3.94 11.24
C SER A 130 7.62 5.12 11.23
N HIS A 131 6.76 5.24 12.25
CA HIS A 131 5.70 6.25 12.32
C HIS A 131 5.78 7.16 13.53
N LEU A 132 6.13 6.62 14.70
CA LEU A 132 6.14 7.41 15.93
C LEU A 132 7.19 8.53 15.84
N ILE A 133 6.75 9.78 15.87
CA ILE A 133 7.65 10.94 15.81
C ILE A 133 8.52 11.04 17.06
N VAL A 134 9.69 11.66 16.91
CA VAL A 134 10.70 11.76 17.98
C VAL A 134 10.13 12.40 19.26
N GLU A 135 9.38 13.48 19.14
CA GLU A 135 8.76 14.18 20.28
C GLU A 135 7.87 13.25 21.11
N ARG A 136 7.03 12.43 20.47
CA ARG A 136 6.20 11.44 21.16
C ARG A 136 7.02 10.31 21.79
N LEU A 137 8.13 9.89 21.15
CA LEU A 137 9.03 8.92 21.75
C LEU A 137 9.74 9.48 22.97
N GLU A 138 10.21 10.73 22.93
CA GLU A 138 10.84 11.41 24.08
C GLU A 138 9.84 11.55 25.24
N SER A 139 8.57 11.90 24.97
CA SER A 139 7.51 11.91 25.98
C SER A 139 7.29 10.52 26.60
N LEU A 140 7.23 9.46 25.80
CA LEU A 140 7.14 8.09 26.32
C LEU A 140 8.34 7.72 27.19
N GLN A 141 9.55 8.12 26.82
CA GLN A 141 10.77 7.86 27.60
C GLN A 141 10.78 8.58 28.94
N GLN A 142 10.21 9.79 29.00
CA GLN A 142 10.04 10.52 30.26
C GLN A 142 8.96 9.89 31.16
N LEU A 143 7.84 9.46 30.59
CA LEU A 143 6.71 8.87 31.30
C LEU A 143 6.96 7.43 31.77
N PHE A 144 7.79 6.68 31.03
CA PHE A 144 8.19 5.29 31.30
C PHE A 144 9.71 5.10 31.14
N PRO A 145 10.52 5.70 32.03
CA PRO A 145 11.99 5.75 31.88
C PRO A 145 12.69 4.38 31.99
N GLN A 146 11.99 3.35 32.49
CA GLN A 146 12.52 1.99 32.59
C GLN A 146 12.16 1.12 31.38
N ALA A 147 11.36 1.65 30.43
CA ALA A 147 10.91 0.89 29.28
C ALA A 147 12.02 0.77 28.20
N ASN A 148 12.20 -0.44 27.70
CA ASN A 148 12.94 -0.71 26.47
C ASN A 148 11.96 -0.68 25.29
N TYR A 149 12.21 0.19 24.31
CA TYR A 149 11.32 0.39 23.15
C TYR A 149 11.73 -0.52 21.99
N VAL A 150 10.92 -1.54 21.74
CA VAL A 150 11.13 -2.52 20.68
C VAL A 150 10.26 -2.21 19.45
N ARG A 151 10.65 -2.74 18.28
CA ARG A 151 9.95 -2.49 17.02
C ARG A 151 8.73 -3.40 16.90
N LEU A 152 7.59 -2.82 16.47
CA LEU A 152 6.35 -3.53 16.17
C LEU A 152 6.10 -3.66 14.66
N ASP A 153 6.75 -2.82 13.87
CA ASP A 153 6.50 -2.64 12.43
C ASP A 153 6.51 -3.96 11.65
N GLU A 154 7.51 -4.82 11.88
CA GLU A 154 7.63 -6.09 11.16
C GLU A 154 6.45 -7.02 11.42
N LYS A 155 5.93 -7.06 12.67
CA LYS A 155 4.77 -7.89 13.01
C LYS A 155 3.52 -7.41 12.28
N ILE A 156 3.23 -6.11 12.32
CA ILE A 156 2.05 -5.55 11.65
C ILE A 156 2.16 -5.69 10.14
N ASN A 157 3.34 -5.42 9.57
CA ASN A 157 3.59 -5.60 8.15
C ASN A 157 3.34 -7.04 7.69
N ALA A 158 3.80 -8.03 8.47
CA ALA A 158 3.58 -9.43 8.16
C ALA A 158 2.09 -9.80 8.23
N MET A 159 1.34 -9.27 9.21
CA MET A 159 -0.10 -9.47 9.32
C MET A 159 -0.85 -8.87 8.12
N ARG A 160 -0.54 -7.61 7.75
CA ARG A 160 -1.18 -6.91 6.63
C ARG A 160 -0.81 -7.51 5.27
N ALA A 161 0.36 -8.15 5.15
CA ALA A 161 0.81 -8.75 3.89
C ALA A 161 -0.12 -9.89 3.43
N ILE A 162 -0.66 -10.67 4.35
CA ILE A 162 -1.55 -11.80 4.06
C ILE A 162 -3.00 -11.32 4.24
N LYS A 163 -3.73 -11.19 3.14
CA LYS A 163 -5.14 -10.76 3.15
C LYS A 163 -6.06 -11.94 3.40
N ASP A 164 -7.05 -11.74 4.27
CA ASP A 164 -8.17 -12.66 4.39
C ASP A 164 -9.20 -12.45 3.27
N GLU A 165 -10.19 -13.34 3.14
CA GLU A 165 -11.15 -13.27 2.03
C GLU A 165 -11.99 -11.98 2.06
N THR A 166 -12.32 -11.46 3.25
CA THR A 166 -13.07 -10.19 3.37
C THR A 166 -12.25 -9.01 2.86
N GLU A 167 -10.94 -9.01 3.13
CA GLU A 167 -10.00 -8.00 2.59
C GLU A 167 -9.87 -8.14 1.07
N LEU A 168 -9.78 -9.38 0.55
CA LEU A 168 -9.69 -9.64 -0.89
C LEU A 168 -10.95 -9.22 -1.64
N GLU A 169 -12.15 -9.42 -1.09
CA GLU A 169 -13.40 -8.94 -1.68
C GLU A 169 -13.40 -7.41 -1.86
N LYS A 170 -12.90 -6.67 -0.86
CA LYS A 170 -12.77 -5.21 -0.94
C LYS A 170 -11.76 -4.78 -2.00
N LEU A 171 -10.62 -5.45 -2.08
CA LEU A 171 -9.58 -5.20 -3.08
C LEU A 171 -10.09 -5.48 -4.50
N ARG A 172 -10.81 -6.58 -4.72
CA ARG A 172 -11.45 -6.88 -6.02
C ARG A 172 -12.43 -5.77 -6.42
N LYS A 173 -13.18 -5.23 -5.45
CA LYS A 173 -14.13 -4.15 -5.72
C LYS A 173 -13.43 -2.82 -6.00
N ALA A 174 -12.34 -2.52 -5.30
CA ALA A 174 -11.50 -1.35 -5.58
C ALA A 174 -10.89 -1.43 -6.99
N ALA A 175 -10.37 -2.60 -7.38
CA ALA A 175 -9.83 -2.85 -8.72
C ALA A 175 -10.89 -2.71 -9.83
N GLU A 176 -12.12 -3.22 -9.62
CA GLU A 176 -13.26 -3.02 -10.56
C GLU A 176 -13.58 -1.53 -10.78
N LEU A 177 -13.51 -0.73 -9.71
CA LEU A 177 -13.73 0.71 -9.79
C LEU A 177 -12.58 1.44 -10.49
N ALA A 178 -11.34 0.96 -10.33
CA ALA A 178 -10.18 1.49 -11.06
C ALA A 178 -10.25 1.16 -12.56
N ASP A 179 -10.66 -0.06 -12.93
CA ASP A 179 -10.94 -0.41 -14.32
C ASP A 179 -11.99 0.53 -14.95
N TYR A 180 -13.07 0.81 -14.22
CA TYR A 180 -14.08 1.79 -14.65
C TYR A 180 -13.51 3.20 -14.79
N ALA A 181 -12.61 3.63 -13.89
CA ALA A 181 -11.95 4.93 -13.96
C ALA A 181 -11.09 5.07 -15.25
N ILE A 182 -10.34 4.02 -15.60
CA ILE A 182 -9.59 3.98 -16.87
C ILE A 182 -10.55 4.05 -18.08
N GLU A 183 -11.67 3.33 -18.05
CA GLU A 183 -12.66 3.38 -19.12
C GLU A 183 -13.22 4.80 -19.32
N VAL A 184 -13.51 5.52 -18.23
CA VAL A 184 -13.93 6.93 -18.28
C VAL A 184 -12.84 7.79 -18.90
N GLY A 185 -11.58 7.64 -18.44
CA GLY A 185 -10.43 8.37 -18.99
C GLY A 185 -10.27 8.17 -20.50
N CYS A 186 -10.38 6.94 -20.98
CA CYS A 186 -10.30 6.62 -22.39
C CYS A 186 -11.42 7.27 -23.22
N LYS A 187 -12.64 7.32 -22.71
CA LYS A 187 -13.79 7.98 -23.38
C LYS A 187 -13.65 9.49 -23.47
N GLU A 188 -12.87 10.09 -22.58
CA GLU A 188 -12.66 11.53 -22.54
C GLU A 188 -11.52 12.00 -23.45
N ILE A 189 -10.71 11.08 -24.00
CA ILE A 189 -9.63 11.43 -24.91
C ILE A 189 -10.21 12.01 -26.21
N ALA A 190 -9.78 13.21 -26.53
CA ALA A 190 -10.12 13.90 -27.79
C ALA A 190 -9.04 14.93 -28.13
N GLU A 191 -8.88 15.23 -29.42
CA GLU A 191 -7.95 16.25 -29.88
C GLU A 191 -8.22 17.61 -29.21
N GLY A 192 -7.18 18.20 -28.63
CA GLY A 192 -7.23 19.50 -27.97
C GLY A 192 -7.74 19.48 -26.54
N LYS A 193 -8.26 18.37 -26.00
CA LYS A 193 -8.48 18.22 -24.56
C LYS A 193 -7.18 18.22 -23.79
N THR A 194 -7.20 18.74 -22.59
CA THR A 194 -6.03 18.77 -21.71
C THR A 194 -6.00 17.57 -20.76
N GLU A 195 -4.81 17.22 -20.25
CA GLU A 195 -4.64 16.18 -19.25
C GLU A 195 -5.52 16.42 -18.00
N ILE A 196 -5.60 17.70 -17.54
CA ILE A 196 -6.42 18.11 -16.37
C ILE A 196 -7.92 17.92 -16.63
N GLU A 197 -8.41 18.18 -17.86
CA GLU A 197 -9.84 17.98 -18.18
C GLU A 197 -10.21 16.49 -18.12
N ILE A 198 -9.34 15.62 -18.61
CA ILE A 198 -9.54 14.17 -18.54
C ILE A 198 -9.47 13.69 -17.09
N LEU A 199 -8.47 14.14 -16.31
CA LEU A 199 -8.34 13.84 -14.89
C LEU A 199 -9.61 14.23 -14.13
N ALA A 200 -10.11 15.45 -14.32
CA ALA A 200 -11.31 15.94 -13.62
C ALA A 200 -12.57 15.09 -13.93
N ALA A 201 -12.70 14.57 -15.14
CA ALA A 201 -13.78 13.69 -15.51
C ALA A 201 -13.67 12.32 -14.80
N ILE A 202 -12.46 11.76 -14.71
CA ILE A 202 -12.19 10.51 -13.98
C ILE A 202 -12.57 10.66 -12.50
N GLU A 203 -12.03 11.68 -11.83
CA GLU A 203 -12.26 11.88 -10.39
C GLU A 203 -13.73 12.14 -10.09
N LYS A 204 -14.41 12.94 -10.92
CA LYS A 204 -15.86 13.15 -10.82
C LYS A 204 -16.63 11.84 -10.91
N ALA A 205 -16.31 10.97 -11.88
CA ALA A 205 -17.00 9.71 -12.06
C ALA A 205 -16.85 8.77 -10.85
N ILE A 206 -15.69 8.77 -10.20
CA ILE A 206 -15.44 7.99 -8.98
C ILE A 206 -16.14 8.61 -7.77
N GLN A 207 -16.18 9.94 -7.65
CA GLN A 207 -16.93 10.63 -6.60
C GLN A 207 -18.45 10.35 -6.73
N GLU A 208 -19.00 10.28 -7.94
CA GLU A 208 -20.41 9.90 -8.20
C GLU A 208 -20.72 8.45 -7.76
N LYS A 209 -19.71 7.59 -7.64
CA LYS A 209 -19.83 6.25 -7.04
C LYS A 209 -19.72 6.25 -5.51
N GLY A 210 -19.52 7.43 -4.88
CA GLY A 210 -19.31 7.56 -3.44
C GLY A 210 -17.91 7.14 -2.98
N CYS A 211 -16.94 7.00 -3.90
CA CYS A 211 -15.58 6.58 -3.64
C CYS A 211 -14.58 7.74 -3.80
N LYS A 212 -13.34 7.50 -3.39
CA LYS A 212 -12.22 8.44 -3.53
C LYS A 212 -11.08 7.75 -4.28
N MET A 213 -10.23 8.55 -4.92
CA MET A 213 -8.97 8.05 -5.46
C MET A 213 -8.03 7.63 -4.31
N SER A 214 -7.21 6.61 -4.56
CA SER A 214 -6.24 6.10 -3.57
C SER A 214 -4.99 6.98 -3.48
N PHE A 215 -4.69 7.70 -4.54
CA PHE A 215 -3.61 8.69 -4.66
C PHE A 215 -3.95 9.72 -5.74
N ASP A 216 -3.06 10.68 -5.97
CA ASP A 216 -3.23 11.71 -6.99
C ASP A 216 -3.23 11.09 -8.38
N THR A 217 -4.36 11.17 -9.06
CA THR A 217 -4.55 10.61 -10.42
C THR A 217 -3.54 11.20 -11.41
N MET A 218 -2.85 10.34 -12.13
CA MET A 218 -1.92 10.74 -13.18
C MET A 218 -2.55 10.54 -14.56
N VAL A 219 -2.57 11.60 -15.37
CA VAL A 219 -2.91 11.58 -16.80
C VAL A 219 -1.80 12.32 -17.52
N LEU A 220 -0.95 11.61 -18.24
CA LEU A 220 0.18 12.17 -18.98
C LEU A 220 0.04 11.88 -20.46
N SER A 221 0.50 12.79 -21.32
CA SER A 221 0.37 12.65 -22.77
C SER A 221 1.65 12.98 -23.53
N GLY A 222 1.86 12.29 -24.66
CA GLY A 222 2.99 12.47 -25.54
C GLY A 222 4.34 12.33 -24.82
N PRO A 223 5.34 13.19 -25.09
CA PRO A 223 6.67 13.07 -24.48
C PRO A 223 6.68 13.12 -22.95
N LYS A 224 5.64 13.72 -22.34
CA LYS A 224 5.53 13.83 -20.89
C LYS A 224 5.30 12.48 -20.21
N THR A 225 4.82 11.48 -20.93
CA THR A 225 4.70 10.09 -20.41
C THR A 225 6.03 9.51 -19.97
N ALA A 226 7.16 10.02 -20.50
CA ALA A 226 8.50 9.60 -20.09
C ALA A 226 8.92 10.08 -18.68
N SER A 227 8.05 10.83 -17.97
CA SER A 227 8.26 11.22 -16.59
C SER A 227 7.49 10.25 -15.66
N PRO A 228 8.16 9.33 -14.93
CA PRO A 228 7.46 8.33 -14.10
C PRO A 228 6.56 8.93 -13.01
N HIS A 229 6.89 10.12 -12.51
CA HIS A 229 6.14 10.89 -11.52
C HIS A 229 5.66 12.23 -12.07
N GLY A 230 5.29 12.28 -13.36
CA GLY A 230 4.81 13.49 -14.00
C GLY A 230 3.47 13.93 -13.40
N THR A 231 3.25 15.26 -13.36
CA THR A 231 1.97 15.82 -12.88
C THR A 231 1.11 16.24 -14.07
N PRO A 232 -0.19 15.91 -14.11
CA PRO A 232 -1.11 16.37 -15.14
C PRO A 232 -1.12 17.89 -15.29
N GLY A 233 -1.25 18.38 -16.51
CA GLY A 233 -1.18 19.80 -16.80
C GLY A 233 -2.13 20.23 -17.92
N THR A 234 -1.85 21.40 -18.48
CA THR A 234 -2.64 22.02 -19.57
C THR A 234 -2.16 21.62 -20.96
N ARG A 235 -1.27 20.60 -21.08
CA ARG A 235 -0.91 20.04 -22.37
C ARG A 235 -2.15 19.47 -23.05
N LYS A 236 -2.30 19.82 -24.31
CA LYS A 236 -3.40 19.34 -25.16
C LYS A 236 -3.02 18.02 -25.81
N ILE A 237 -3.98 17.11 -25.86
CA ILE A 237 -3.84 15.84 -26.56
C ILE A 237 -3.76 16.07 -28.07
N GLU A 238 -2.81 15.43 -28.72
CA GLU A 238 -2.54 15.50 -30.16
C GLU A 238 -2.51 14.08 -30.75
N LYS A 239 -2.82 13.97 -32.05
CA LYS A 239 -2.73 12.67 -32.74
C LYS A 239 -1.28 12.14 -32.74
N GLY A 240 -1.14 10.86 -32.43
CA GLY A 240 0.15 10.19 -32.27
C GLY A 240 0.65 10.18 -30.80
N ASP A 241 -0.08 10.83 -29.89
CA ASP A 241 0.27 10.78 -28.47
C ASP A 241 0.02 9.37 -27.87
N MET A 242 0.99 8.91 -27.12
CA MET A 242 0.73 7.91 -26.08
C MET A 242 0.17 8.65 -24.86
N ILE A 243 -0.83 8.04 -24.19
CA ILE A 243 -1.47 8.61 -23.00
C ILE A 243 -1.37 7.59 -21.90
N LEU A 244 -0.74 7.95 -20.79
CA LEU A 244 -0.55 7.12 -19.62
C LEU A 244 -1.53 7.58 -18.54
N PHE A 245 -2.33 6.64 -18.07
CA PHE A 245 -3.16 6.74 -16.87
C PHE A 245 -2.53 5.93 -15.77
N ASP A 246 -2.37 6.54 -14.59
CA ASP A 246 -1.99 5.86 -13.37
C ASP A 246 -2.91 6.37 -12.26
N LEU A 247 -3.69 5.47 -11.69
CA LEU A 247 -4.77 5.80 -10.77
C LEU A 247 -5.18 4.58 -9.94
N GLY A 248 -5.81 4.86 -8.83
CA GLY A 248 -6.42 3.83 -8.01
C GLY A 248 -7.61 4.37 -7.25
N VAL A 249 -8.43 3.48 -6.71
CA VAL A 249 -9.67 3.82 -6.00
C VAL A 249 -9.67 3.18 -4.62
N ILE A 250 -10.18 3.91 -3.62
CA ILE A 250 -10.43 3.37 -2.28
C ILE A 250 -11.87 2.86 -2.20
N TYR A 251 -12.00 1.57 -1.87
CA TYR A 251 -13.29 0.97 -1.55
C TYR A 251 -13.26 0.35 -0.15
N ASP A 252 -14.13 0.81 0.73
CA ASP A 252 -14.24 0.36 2.13
C ASP A 252 -12.89 0.25 2.86
N GLY A 253 -12.03 1.28 2.66
CA GLY A 253 -10.73 1.42 3.29
C GLY A 253 -9.58 0.73 2.57
N TYR A 254 -9.80 -0.02 1.48
CA TYR A 254 -8.79 -0.73 0.71
C TYR A 254 -8.53 -0.06 -0.63
N CYS A 255 -7.27 0.03 -1.00
CA CYS A 255 -6.79 0.70 -2.21
C CYS A 255 -6.65 -0.29 -3.38
N SER A 256 -6.92 0.18 -4.60
CA SER A 256 -6.40 -0.41 -5.83
C SER A 256 -5.36 0.49 -6.45
N ASP A 257 -4.62 -0.07 -7.41
CA ASP A 257 -3.61 0.60 -8.20
C ASP A 257 -3.59 0.04 -9.62
N ILE A 258 -3.63 0.89 -10.63
CA ILE A 258 -3.61 0.47 -12.03
C ILE A 258 -2.94 1.52 -12.92
N THR A 259 -2.00 1.08 -13.74
CA THR A 259 -1.50 1.90 -14.84
C THR A 259 -1.88 1.27 -16.18
N ARG A 260 -2.38 2.11 -17.07
CA ARG A 260 -2.59 1.76 -18.49
C ARG A 260 -2.05 2.87 -19.38
N THR A 261 -1.45 2.45 -20.49
CA THR A 261 -1.03 3.35 -21.56
C THR A 261 -1.84 3.04 -22.81
N VAL A 262 -2.40 4.06 -23.45
CA VAL A 262 -3.19 3.95 -24.69
C VAL A 262 -2.63 4.91 -25.73
N ALA A 263 -3.01 4.77 -27.01
CA ALA A 263 -2.60 5.68 -28.08
C ALA A 263 -3.78 6.49 -28.61
N TYR A 264 -3.60 7.77 -28.89
CA TYR A 264 -4.55 8.58 -29.63
C TYR A 264 -4.11 8.69 -31.09
N GLY A 265 -4.81 7.96 -31.98
CA GLY A 265 -4.40 7.74 -33.35
C GLY A 265 -3.28 6.71 -33.50
N GLU A 266 -2.51 6.76 -34.57
CA GLU A 266 -1.47 5.76 -34.90
C GLU A 266 -0.15 6.11 -34.21
N PRO A 267 0.35 5.29 -33.27
CA PRO A 267 1.66 5.49 -32.67
C PRO A 267 2.80 5.09 -33.61
N SER A 268 4.00 5.63 -33.40
CA SER A 268 5.20 5.25 -34.13
C SER A 268 5.59 3.79 -33.89
N GLU A 269 6.39 3.20 -34.79
CA GLU A 269 6.87 1.83 -34.64
C GLU A 269 7.71 1.65 -33.36
N GLU A 270 8.52 2.66 -32.98
CA GLU A 270 9.29 2.63 -31.75
C GLU A 270 8.39 2.66 -30.51
N GLN A 271 7.32 3.47 -30.49
CA GLN A 271 6.34 3.48 -29.42
C GLN A 271 5.62 2.13 -29.29
N LYS A 272 5.28 1.47 -30.40
CA LYS A 272 4.71 0.13 -30.41
C LYS A 272 5.69 -0.92 -29.87
N GLU A 273 6.96 -0.84 -30.25
CA GLU A 273 8.00 -1.74 -29.75
C GLU A 273 8.19 -1.59 -28.23
N ILE A 274 8.28 -0.36 -27.72
CA ILE A 274 8.34 -0.06 -26.28
C ILE A 274 7.10 -0.62 -25.56
N TYR A 275 5.91 -0.36 -26.09
CA TYR A 275 4.66 -0.86 -25.50
C TYR A 275 4.64 -2.39 -25.40
N ASN A 276 4.96 -3.07 -26.50
CA ASN A 276 4.97 -4.54 -26.54
C ASN A 276 6.03 -5.13 -25.62
N THR A 277 7.16 -4.44 -25.44
CA THR A 277 8.21 -4.86 -24.51
C THR A 277 7.73 -4.78 -23.06
N VAL A 278 7.07 -3.67 -22.67
CA VAL A 278 6.50 -3.50 -21.33
C VAL A 278 5.37 -4.51 -21.09
N LEU A 279 4.49 -4.72 -22.07
CA LEU A 279 3.44 -5.73 -21.99
C LEU A 279 4.02 -7.14 -21.78
N ALA A 280 5.05 -7.52 -22.53
CA ALA A 280 5.72 -8.79 -22.35
C ALA A 280 6.36 -8.92 -20.95
N ALA A 281 6.98 -7.87 -20.44
CA ALA A 281 7.57 -7.86 -19.11
C ALA A 281 6.52 -8.04 -18.02
N ASN A 282 5.37 -7.32 -18.09
CA ASN A 282 4.24 -7.47 -17.17
C ASN A 282 3.68 -8.90 -17.21
N MET A 283 3.37 -9.41 -18.40
CA MET A 283 2.81 -10.76 -18.57
C MET A 283 3.74 -11.87 -18.07
N ASN A 284 5.07 -11.77 -18.36
CA ASN A 284 6.05 -12.75 -17.92
C ASN A 284 6.20 -12.76 -16.40
N ALA A 285 6.21 -11.57 -15.76
CA ALA A 285 6.28 -11.45 -14.30
C ALA A 285 5.01 -12.02 -13.65
N ILE A 286 3.82 -11.67 -14.13
CA ILE A 286 2.54 -12.21 -13.65
C ILE A 286 2.49 -13.74 -13.78
N ALA A 287 2.87 -14.28 -14.92
CA ALA A 287 2.85 -15.72 -15.16
C ALA A 287 3.79 -16.51 -14.23
N ALA A 288 4.79 -15.86 -13.66
CA ALA A 288 5.73 -16.46 -12.70
C ALA A 288 5.22 -16.41 -11.25
N VAL A 289 4.19 -15.62 -10.95
CA VAL A 289 3.66 -15.47 -9.57
C VAL A 289 3.05 -16.79 -9.09
N LYS A 290 3.55 -17.29 -7.98
CA LYS A 290 3.03 -18.46 -7.25
C LYS A 290 3.62 -18.50 -5.85
N PRO A 291 3.03 -19.27 -4.91
CA PRO A 291 3.67 -19.50 -3.62
C PRO A 291 5.09 -20.05 -3.79
N GLY A 292 6.04 -19.54 -3.03
CA GLY A 292 7.43 -19.97 -3.04
C GLY A 292 8.37 -19.21 -3.98
N ILE A 293 7.88 -18.37 -4.89
CA ILE A 293 8.75 -17.48 -5.67
C ILE A 293 9.25 -16.33 -4.80
N ARG A 294 10.49 -15.88 -5.02
CA ARG A 294 11.02 -14.72 -4.30
C ARG A 294 10.68 -13.41 -5.02
N ALA A 295 10.51 -12.34 -4.24
CA ALA A 295 10.25 -11.00 -4.78
C ALA A 295 11.32 -10.58 -5.80
N LYS A 296 12.60 -10.82 -5.50
CA LYS A 296 13.69 -10.49 -6.43
C LYS A 296 13.65 -11.26 -7.75
N ASP A 297 13.13 -12.49 -7.75
CA ASP A 297 13.05 -13.28 -8.98
C ASP A 297 11.96 -12.73 -9.90
N LEU A 298 10.86 -12.20 -9.34
CA LEU A 298 9.82 -11.48 -10.10
C LEU A 298 10.38 -10.20 -10.75
N ASP A 299 11.09 -9.37 -9.98
CA ASP A 299 11.75 -8.16 -10.50
C ASP A 299 12.75 -8.51 -11.61
N GLN A 300 13.53 -9.56 -11.43
CA GLN A 300 14.53 -9.99 -12.40
C GLN A 300 13.89 -10.45 -13.73
N ILE A 301 12.76 -11.16 -13.69
CA ILE A 301 12.04 -11.63 -14.91
C ILE A 301 11.60 -10.43 -15.76
N ALA A 302 11.01 -9.41 -15.16
CA ALA A 302 10.58 -8.21 -15.87
C ALA A 302 11.79 -7.44 -16.41
N ARG A 303 12.79 -7.25 -15.58
CA ARG A 303 14.03 -6.53 -15.92
C ARG A 303 14.82 -7.20 -17.03
N ASP A 304 14.93 -8.53 -17.02
CA ASP A 304 15.56 -9.30 -18.10
C ASP A 304 14.82 -9.17 -19.42
N THR A 305 13.47 -9.16 -19.38
CA THR A 305 12.64 -8.99 -20.57
C THR A 305 12.91 -7.63 -21.22
N ILE A 306 12.91 -6.56 -20.44
CA ILE A 306 13.16 -5.19 -20.91
C ILE A 306 14.62 -5.02 -21.37
N THR A 307 15.59 -5.59 -20.66
CA THR A 307 17.02 -5.50 -21.00
C THR A 307 17.35 -6.21 -22.30
N LYS A 308 16.76 -7.41 -22.55
CA LYS A 308 16.94 -8.16 -23.81
C LYS A 308 16.42 -7.40 -25.03
N ALA A 309 15.40 -6.56 -24.86
CA ALA A 309 14.89 -5.69 -25.92
C ALA A 309 15.72 -4.41 -26.11
N GLY A 310 16.77 -4.17 -25.30
CA GLY A 310 17.65 -3.01 -25.41
C GLY A 310 17.20 -1.78 -24.61
N TYR A 311 16.18 -1.90 -23.76
CA TYR A 311 15.62 -0.78 -23.00
C TYR A 311 15.94 -0.82 -21.49
N GLY A 312 16.88 -1.66 -21.05
CA GLY A 312 17.18 -1.88 -19.62
C GLY A 312 17.50 -0.62 -18.84
N GLU A 313 18.18 0.37 -19.44
CA GLU A 313 18.52 1.64 -18.81
C GLU A 313 17.31 2.53 -18.52
N TYR A 314 16.18 2.32 -19.20
CA TYR A 314 14.94 3.09 -19.06
C TYR A 314 13.95 2.49 -18.06
N PHE A 315 14.23 1.33 -17.46
CA PHE A 315 13.45 0.76 -16.35
C PHE A 315 14.12 1.06 -15.01
N THR A 316 13.79 2.18 -14.42
CA THR A 316 14.54 2.83 -13.34
C THR A 316 13.98 2.61 -11.93
N HIS A 317 12.82 1.94 -11.77
CA HIS A 317 12.21 1.69 -10.47
C HIS A 317 12.08 0.18 -10.17
N ARG A 318 11.61 -0.17 -8.98
CA ARG A 318 11.27 -1.55 -8.58
C ARG A 318 10.09 -2.06 -9.40
N LEU A 319 9.92 -3.39 -9.45
CA LEU A 319 8.81 -4.00 -10.19
C LEU A 319 7.44 -3.71 -9.56
N GLY A 320 7.36 -3.51 -8.24
CA GLY A 320 6.08 -3.28 -7.58
C GLY A 320 6.19 -3.21 -6.06
N HIS A 321 5.05 -3.13 -5.41
CA HIS A 321 4.91 -2.99 -3.96
C HIS A 321 3.65 -3.70 -3.45
N GLY A 322 3.63 -4.03 -2.16
CA GLY A 322 2.43 -4.50 -1.49
C GLY A 322 1.32 -3.45 -1.55
N LEU A 323 0.10 -3.92 -1.59
CA LEU A 323 -1.11 -3.14 -1.70
C LEU A 323 -2.16 -3.63 -0.70
N GLY A 324 -2.96 -2.74 -0.15
CA GLY A 324 -4.01 -3.08 0.80
C GLY A 324 -4.73 -1.85 1.32
N ILE A 325 -4.62 -1.58 2.62
CA ILE A 325 -5.17 -0.36 3.24
C ILE A 325 -4.39 0.87 2.78
N SER A 326 -3.07 0.74 2.67
CA SER A 326 -2.21 1.75 2.05
C SER A 326 -1.94 1.35 0.60
N VAL A 327 -1.77 2.34 -0.29
CA VAL A 327 -1.34 2.09 -1.68
C VAL A 327 0.02 1.41 -1.68
N HIS A 328 0.98 1.97 -0.96
CA HIS A 328 2.30 1.39 -0.79
C HIS A 328 2.42 0.74 0.59
N GLU A 329 2.47 -0.59 0.63
CA GLU A 329 2.77 -1.32 1.86
C GLU A 329 3.77 -2.46 1.61
N PHE A 330 4.08 -3.22 2.64
CA PHE A 330 4.92 -4.41 2.52
C PHE A 330 4.18 -5.54 1.76
N PRO A 331 4.88 -6.31 0.87
CA PRO A 331 6.32 -6.28 0.59
C PRO A 331 6.74 -5.34 -0.55
N SER A 332 8.02 -4.99 -0.64
CA SER A 332 8.61 -4.37 -1.83
C SER A 332 9.07 -5.43 -2.83
N ILE A 333 8.63 -5.35 -4.09
CA ILE A 333 9.04 -6.28 -5.16
C ILE A 333 10.23 -5.67 -5.90
N THR A 334 11.43 -6.00 -5.43
CA THR A 334 12.70 -5.41 -5.91
C THR A 334 13.78 -6.47 -6.02
N GLY A 335 14.77 -6.26 -6.90
CA GLY A 335 15.87 -7.19 -7.19
C GLY A 335 16.76 -7.60 -6.01
N THR A 336 16.59 -6.97 -4.83
CA THR A 336 17.35 -7.30 -3.60
C THR A 336 16.49 -7.99 -2.52
N ASN A 337 15.17 -8.10 -2.72
CA ASN A 337 14.28 -8.66 -1.71
C ASN A 337 14.18 -10.18 -1.83
N GLU A 338 14.73 -10.90 -0.84
CA GLU A 338 14.70 -12.38 -0.75
C GLU A 338 13.37 -12.94 -0.23
N LEU A 339 12.39 -12.09 0.09
CA LEU A 339 11.11 -12.55 0.64
C LEU A 339 10.43 -13.51 -0.33
N THR A 340 9.97 -14.62 0.20
CA THR A 340 9.20 -15.62 -0.53
C THR A 340 7.72 -15.28 -0.50
N MET A 341 7.09 -15.24 -1.69
CA MET A 341 5.66 -14.96 -1.81
C MET A 341 4.83 -16.10 -1.21
N GLN A 342 3.75 -15.73 -0.53
CA GLN A 342 2.82 -16.65 0.13
C GLN A 342 1.39 -16.40 -0.36
N GLU A 343 0.55 -17.43 -0.29
CA GLU A 343 -0.89 -17.31 -0.54
C GLU A 343 -1.51 -16.16 0.27
N GLY A 344 -2.38 -15.36 -0.34
CA GLY A 344 -3.01 -14.18 0.24
C GLY A 344 -2.18 -12.90 0.16
N MET A 345 -0.92 -12.92 -0.29
CA MET A 345 -0.16 -11.70 -0.53
C MET A 345 -0.70 -10.97 -1.76
N VAL A 346 -0.92 -9.65 -1.62
CA VAL A 346 -1.36 -8.75 -2.69
C VAL A 346 -0.28 -7.71 -2.95
N PHE A 347 0.05 -7.49 -4.23
CA PHE A 347 1.07 -6.52 -4.65
C PHE A 347 0.87 -6.12 -6.12
N THR A 348 1.53 -5.02 -6.52
CA THR A 348 1.53 -4.55 -7.92
C THR A 348 2.62 -5.23 -8.74
N ILE A 349 2.37 -5.36 -10.05
CA ILE A 349 3.37 -5.69 -11.08
C ILE A 349 3.29 -4.61 -12.15
N GLU A 350 4.26 -3.68 -12.14
CA GLU A 350 4.23 -2.40 -12.83
C GLU A 350 5.50 -2.10 -13.64
N PRO A 351 6.00 -2.99 -14.50
CA PRO A 351 7.17 -2.66 -15.31
C PRO A 351 6.90 -1.45 -16.20
N GLY A 352 7.93 -0.61 -16.39
CA GLY A 352 7.84 0.58 -17.25
C GLY A 352 9.12 0.85 -18.01
N ILE A 353 9.00 1.51 -19.16
CA ILE A 353 10.09 2.05 -19.97
C ILE A 353 9.82 3.54 -20.17
N TYR A 354 10.75 4.38 -19.76
CA TYR A 354 10.62 5.85 -19.82
C TYR A 354 11.76 6.41 -20.67
N LYS A 355 11.55 6.43 -22.00
CA LYS A 355 12.55 6.89 -22.94
C LYS A 355 12.35 8.38 -23.26
N PRO A 356 13.26 9.25 -22.81
CA PRO A 356 13.14 10.71 -23.07
C PRO A 356 12.93 10.98 -24.56
N ASP A 357 12.13 12.02 -24.84
CA ASP A 357 11.80 12.52 -26.19
C ASP A 357 11.06 11.51 -27.10
N VAL A 358 10.78 10.29 -26.63
CA VAL A 358 10.00 9.27 -27.35
C VAL A 358 8.67 9.02 -26.66
N THR A 359 8.69 8.32 -25.54
CA THR A 359 7.50 7.98 -24.76
C THR A 359 7.86 7.34 -23.41
N GLY A 360 6.92 7.37 -22.46
CA GLY A 360 6.87 6.46 -21.33
C GLY A 360 5.71 5.50 -21.50
N VAL A 361 5.93 4.25 -21.15
CA VAL A 361 4.91 3.22 -21.07
C VAL A 361 5.04 2.52 -19.73
N ARG A 362 3.93 2.42 -18.98
CA ARG A 362 3.77 1.55 -17.83
C ARG A 362 2.50 0.74 -17.99
N ILE A 363 2.57 -0.54 -17.66
CA ILE A 363 1.40 -1.44 -17.60
C ILE A 363 1.47 -2.12 -16.24
N GLU A 364 0.46 -1.90 -15.44
CA GLU A 364 0.41 -2.31 -14.05
C GLU A 364 -0.85 -3.06 -13.73
N ASP A 365 -0.72 -4.09 -12.92
CA ASP A 365 -1.83 -4.82 -12.37
C ASP A 365 -1.64 -5.10 -10.88
N ASP A 366 -2.75 -5.01 -10.14
CA ASP A 366 -2.89 -5.60 -8.82
C ASP A 366 -3.03 -7.12 -8.94
N VAL A 367 -2.22 -7.85 -8.20
CA VAL A 367 -2.24 -9.32 -8.19
C VAL A 367 -2.31 -9.88 -6.78
N VAL A 368 -3.01 -11.01 -6.62
CA VAL A 368 -2.99 -11.79 -5.38
C VAL A 368 -2.41 -13.17 -5.65
N VAL A 369 -1.52 -13.61 -4.77
CA VAL A 369 -0.97 -14.97 -4.78
C VAL A 369 -2.06 -15.93 -4.32
N THR A 370 -2.43 -16.87 -5.19
CA THR A 370 -3.39 -17.94 -4.85
C THR A 370 -2.66 -19.22 -4.45
N LYS A 371 -3.38 -20.21 -3.99
CA LYS A 371 -2.81 -21.52 -3.60
C LYS A 371 -1.90 -22.12 -4.67
N ASP A 372 -2.27 -22.02 -5.94
CA ASP A 372 -1.61 -22.69 -7.05
C ASP A 372 -1.04 -21.74 -8.12
N GLY A 373 -1.13 -20.40 -7.90
CA GLY A 373 -0.69 -19.42 -8.90
C GLY A 373 -1.03 -17.99 -8.52
N VAL A 374 -1.73 -17.29 -9.41
CA VAL A 374 -2.05 -15.86 -9.29
C VAL A 374 -3.46 -15.56 -9.78
N GLU A 375 -4.15 -14.63 -9.10
CA GLU A 375 -5.33 -13.94 -9.59
C GLU A 375 -4.93 -12.49 -9.91
N VAL A 376 -5.28 -12.00 -11.08
CA VAL A 376 -5.14 -10.58 -11.47
C VAL A 376 -6.44 -9.88 -11.11
N LEU A 377 -6.38 -8.86 -10.27
CA LEU A 377 -7.55 -8.14 -9.77
C LEU A 377 -8.04 -7.09 -10.76
N THR A 378 -7.11 -6.32 -11.36
CA THR A 378 -7.38 -5.32 -12.40
C THR A 378 -7.58 -5.99 -13.76
N LYS A 379 -8.61 -5.61 -14.51
CA LYS A 379 -9.05 -6.35 -15.71
C LYS A 379 -9.17 -5.49 -16.97
N PHE A 380 -8.90 -4.17 -16.88
CA PHE A 380 -8.90 -3.33 -18.08
C PHE A 380 -7.89 -3.88 -19.09
N PRO A 381 -8.25 -3.97 -20.40
CA PRO A 381 -7.40 -4.59 -21.42
C PRO A 381 -5.97 -4.05 -21.44
N LYS A 382 -5.00 -4.97 -21.60
CA LYS A 382 -3.57 -4.65 -21.68
C LYS A 382 -3.02 -4.59 -23.09
N THR A 383 -3.79 -4.96 -24.08
CA THR A 383 -3.41 -4.77 -25.48
C THR A 383 -3.46 -3.29 -25.84
N LEU A 384 -2.52 -2.83 -26.69
CA LEU A 384 -2.49 -1.43 -27.08
C LEU A 384 -3.83 -1.01 -27.69
N THR A 385 -4.53 -0.16 -26.97
CA THR A 385 -5.78 0.44 -27.42
C THR A 385 -5.49 1.71 -28.21
N MET A 386 -5.96 1.77 -29.44
CA MET A 386 -5.89 2.97 -30.29
C MET A 386 -7.27 3.62 -30.32
N LEU A 387 -7.35 4.90 -29.98
CA LEU A 387 -8.55 5.71 -29.86
C LEU A 387 -8.61 6.78 -30.95
#